data_b081c5db65c946937527a5bb7605d804
#
_entry.id   b081c5db65c946937527a5bb7605d804
#
_cell.length_a   1.000
_cell.length_b   1.000
_cell.length_c   1.000
_cell.angle_alpha   90.00
_cell.angle_beta   90.00
_cell.angle_gamma   90.00
#
_symmetry.space_group_name_H-M   'P 1'
#
loop_
_entity.id
_entity.type
_entity.pdbx_description
1 polymer ?
#
loop_
_entity_poly.entity_id
_entity_poly.type
_entity_poly.pdbx_seq_one_letter_code
_entity_poly.pdbx_strand_id
1 'polypeptide(L)'
;MTIEPRIDAVFVPVRDMDRAIAWYSELLDLPRSTATHEGLIYDLPLPGETGIKLDGHAHARGQVIDRHVPLVMFSAGDSDDVQAFARAHGTKATEPEDIGSATVLYLNDPDGNRICFKINKS
;
A
#
# COMPACT_ATOMS: atom_id res chain seq x y z
N MET A 1 6.02 -2.97 32.56
CA MET A 1 5.42 -2.83 31.21
C MET A 1 6.50 -3.08 30.16
N THR A 2 6.22 -3.89 29.20
CA THR A 2 7.17 -4.17 28.12
C THR A 2 6.57 -3.77 26.78
N ILE A 3 7.19 -2.78 26.14
CA ILE A 3 6.86 -2.39 24.76
C ILE A 3 8.11 -2.70 23.95
N GLU A 4 7.93 -3.50 22.91
CA GLU A 4 9.05 -3.88 22.05
C GLU A 4 9.24 -2.85 20.94
N PRO A 5 10.49 -2.48 20.60
CA PRO A 5 10.76 -1.51 19.52
C PRO A 5 10.64 -2.19 18.15
N ARG A 6 9.46 -2.71 17.84
CA ARG A 6 9.16 -3.50 16.65
C ARG A 6 7.77 -3.13 16.14
N ILE A 7 7.64 -3.00 14.83
CA ILE A 7 6.35 -2.76 14.19
C ILE A 7 5.78 -4.10 13.75
N ASP A 8 4.63 -4.49 14.31
CA ASP A 8 3.95 -5.71 13.86
C ASP A 8 3.20 -5.49 12.55
N ALA A 9 2.50 -4.37 12.43
CA ALA A 9 1.73 -4.11 11.22
C ALA A 9 1.46 -2.62 11.04
N VAL A 10 1.21 -2.26 9.80
CA VAL A 10 0.70 -0.95 9.39
C VAL A 10 -0.72 -1.16 8.87
N PHE A 11 -1.65 -0.30 9.27
CA PHE A 11 -3.03 -0.37 8.81
C PHE A 11 -3.24 0.53 7.60
N VAL A 12 -3.86 -0.03 6.56
CA VAL A 12 -4.25 0.73 5.36
C VAL A 12 -5.77 0.69 5.27
N PRO A 13 -6.46 1.82 5.47
CA PRO A 13 -7.93 1.84 5.43
C PRO A 13 -8.44 1.66 4.01
N VAL A 14 -9.46 0.81 3.86
CA VAL A 14 -10.04 0.52 2.55
C VAL A 14 -11.57 0.58 2.63
N ARG A 15 -12.23 0.92 1.52
CA ARG A 15 -13.68 0.95 1.41
C ARG A 15 -14.22 -0.31 0.75
N ASP A 16 -13.48 -0.88 -0.18
CA ASP A 16 -13.85 -2.08 -0.90
C ASP A 16 -12.72 -3.09 -0.74
N MET A 17 -12.93 -4.06 0.15
CA MET A 17 -11.89 -5.02 0.52
C MET A 17 -11.46 -5.88 -0.67
N ASP A 18 -12.39 -6.39 -1.46
CA ASP A 18 -12.06 -7.26 -2.60
C ASP A 18 -11.23 -6.51 -3.63
N ARG A 19 -11.59 -5.26 -3.91
CA ARG A 19 -10.83 -4.41 -4.83
C ARG A 19 -9.43 -4.13 -4.29
N ALA A 20 -9.32 -3.85 -3.00
CA ALA A 20 -8.02 -3.56 -2.37
C ALA A 20 -7.11 -4.80 -2.39
N ILE A 21 -7.66 -5.97 -2.05
CA ILE A 21 -6.89 -7.23 -2.10
C ILE A 21 -6.37 -7.46 -3.51
N ALA A 22 -7.21 -7.30 -4.52
CA ALA A 22 -6.81 -7.49 -5.91
C ALA A 22 -5.69 -6.52 -6.31
N TRP A 23 -5.83 -5.25 -5.96
CA TRP A 23 -4.88 -4.21 -6.33
C TRP A 23 -3.50 -4.43 -5.68
N TYR A 24 -3.47 -4.65 -4.36
CA TYR A 24 -2.20 -4.85 -3.65
C TYR A 24 -1.55 -6.18 -4.00
N SER A 25 -2.33 -7.23 -4.22
CA SER A 25 -1.79 -8.53 -4.62
C SER A 25 -1.15 -8.47 -6.00
N GLU A 26 -1.76 -7.73 -6.93
CA GLU A 26 -1.18 -7.52 -8.25
C GLU A 26 0.06 -6.62 -8.20
N LEU A 27 0.00 -5.52 -7.44
CA LEU A 27 1.15 -4.61 -7.28
C LEU A 27 2.38 -5.35 -6.77
N LEU A 28 2.20 -6.21 -5.75
CA LEU A 28 3.29 -6.85 -5.02
C LEU A 28 3.53 -8.30 -5.46
N ASP A 29 2.80 -8.77 -6.47
CA ASP A 29 2.88 -10.14 -6.98
C ASP A 29 2.72 -11.16 -5.84
N LEU A 30 1.61 -11.04 -5.11
CA LEU A 30 1.32 -11.89 -3.96
C LEU A 30 0.12 -12.81 -4.26
N PRO A 31 0.09 -14.01 -3.67
CA PRO A 31 -1.10 -14.86 -3.77
C PRO A 31 -2.28 -14.20 -3.05
N ARG A 32 -3.49 -14.49 -3.52
CA ARG A 32 -4.72 -13.97 -2.92
C ARG A 32 -5.35 -15.00 -2.01
N SER A 33 -6.01 -14.50 -0.99
CA SER A 33 -6.76 -15.28 -0.01
C SER A 33 -8.01 -14.49 0.36
N THR A 34 -8.73 -14.92 1.38
CA THR A 34 -9.96 -14.27 1.82
C THR A 34 -9.70 -13.43 3.09
N ALA A 35 -10.44 -12.33 3.22
CA ALA A 35 -10.39 -11.49 4.40
C ALA A 35 -10.97 -12.22 5.62
N THR A 36 -10.47 -11.86 6.80
CA THR A 36 -10.95 -12.35 8.08
C THR A 36 -11.77 -11.27 8.80
N HIS A 37 -12.21 -11.55 10.04
CA HIS A 37 -12.96 -10.58 10.85
C HIS A 37 -14.17 -10.03 10.09
N GLU A 38 -15.02 -10.95 9.61
CA GLU A 38 -16.23 -10.62 8.85
C GLU A 38 -15.95 -9.84 7.57
N GLY A 39 -14.80 -10.10 6.95
CA GLY A 39 -14.40 -9.43 5.72
C GLY A 39 -13.76 -8.06 5.92
N LEU A 40 -13.45 -7.67 7.15
CA LEU A 40 -12.96 -6.34 7.48
C LEU A 40 -11.44 -6.25 7.68
N ILE A 41 -10.74 -7.37 7.72
CA ILE A 41 -9.27 -7.39 7.85
C ILE A 41 -8.68 -8.36 6.83
N TYR A 42 -7.64 -7.92 6.16
CA TYR A 42 -6.84 -8.78 5.28
C TYR A 42 -5.37 -8.53 5.51
N ASP A 43 -4.64 -9.57 5.93
CA ASP A 43 -3.20 -9.50 6.09
C ASP A 43 -2.53 -9.81 4.74
N LEU A 44 -1.81 -8.84 4.18
CA LEU A 44 -1.01 -9.09 2.98
C LEU A 44 0.10 -10.07 3.32
N PRO A 45 0.29 -11.15 2.54
CA PRO A 45 1.29 -12.16 2.85
C PRO A 45 2.70 -11.70 2.46
N LEU A 46 3.19 -10.66 3.13
CA LEU A 46 4.50 -10.08 2.88
C LEU A 46 5.60 -10.94 3.52
N PRO A 47 6.77 -11.03 2.89
CA PRO A 47 7.95 -11.56 3.57
C PRO A 47 8.41 -10.58 4.64
N GLY A 48 9.09 -11.11 5.66
CA GLY A 48 9.62 -10.28 6.75
C GLY A 48 8.67 -10.20 7.93
N GLU A 49 9.02 -9.36 8.90
CA GLU A 49 8.33 -9.29 10.19
C GLU A 49 7.25 -8.21 10.24
N THR A 50 7.37 -7.14 9.45
CA THR A 50 6.38 -6.07 9.44
C THR A 50 5.29 -6.37 8.43
N GLY A 51 4.05 -6.45 8.89
CA GLY A 51 2.90 -6.73 8.05
C GLY A 51 2.16 -5.48 7.62
N ILE A 52 1.26 -5.66 6.65
CA ILE A 52 0.27 -4.66 6.27
C ILE A 52 -1.10 -5.31 6.39
N LYS A 53 -1.98 -4.64 7.15
CA LYS A 53 -3.38 -5.03 7.26
C LYS A 53 -4.25 -4.07 6.46
N LEU A 54 -4.95 -4.59 5.47
CA LEU A 54 -6.02 -3.83 4.82
C LEU A 54 -7.21 -3.84 5.76
N ASP A 55 -7.73 -2.67 6.09
CA ASP A 55 -8.69 -2.51 7.18
C ASP A 55 -9.95 -1.79 6.71
N GLY A 56 -11.07 -2.49 6.71
CA GLY A 56 -12.36 -1.96 6.33
C GLY A 56 -13.17 -1.35 7.48
N HIS A 57 -12.64 -1.36 8.72
CA HIS A 57 -13.40 -0.91 9.89
C HIS A 57 -13.77 0.57 9.84
N ALA A 58 -12.86 1.45 9.39
CA ALA A 58 -13.13 2.87 9.32
C ALA A 58 -14.32 3.16 8.40
N HIS A 59 -14.34 2.56 7.22
CA HIS A 59 -15.45 2.70 6.28
C HIS A 59 -16.74 2.11 6.84
N ALA A 60 -16.67 0.93 7.46
CA ALA A 60 -17.82 0.28 8.06
C ALA A 60 -18.46 1.13 9.19
N ARG A 61 -17.65 1.97 9.85
CA ARG A 61 -18.12 2.89 10.89
C ARG A 61 -18.53 4.28 10.34
N GLY A 62 -18.51 4.45 9.02
CA GLY A 62 -18.85 5.73 8.39
C GLY A 62 -17.77 6.79 8.51
N GLN A 63 -16.55 6.43 8.84
CA GLN A 63 -15.44 7.36 8.92
C GLN A 63 -14.90 7.72 7.54
N VAL A 64 -14.49 8.97 7.37
CA VAL A 64 -13.92 9.43 6.11
C VAL A 64 -12.49 8.94 5.98
N ILE A 65 -12.18 8.38 4.81
CA ILE A 65 -10.80 8.04 4.44
C ILE A 65 -10.27 9.18 3.57
N ASP A 66 -9.36 9.97 4.13
CA ASP A 66 -8.77 11.11 3.44
C ASP A 66 -7.26 11.10 3.69
N ARG A 67 -6.49 10.94 2.63
CA ARG A 67 -5.05 10.76 2.70
C ARG A 67 -4.34 11.63 1.68
N HIS A 68 -3.64 12.66 2.17
CA HIS A 68 -2.80 13.50 1.35
C HIS A 68 -1.31 13.23 1.59
N VAL A 69 -1.00 12.36 2.55
CA VAL A 69 0.38 11.99 2.90
C VAL A 69 0.57 10.49 2.70
N PRO A 70 1.79 10.03 2.38
CA PRO A 70 2.02 8.62 2.16
C PRO A 70 1.89 7.82 3.45
N LEU A 71 1.26 6.64 3.36
CA LEU A 71 1.08 5.72 4.47
C LEU A 71 2.21 4.69 4.55
N VAL A 72 2.64 4.20 3.40
CA VAL A 72 3.69 3.16 3.29
C VAL A 72 4.62 3.51 2.16
N MET A 73 5.84 3.00 2.29
CA MET A 73 6.85 3.09 1.23
C MET A 73 7.25 1.67 0.84
N PHE A 74 7.08 1.35 -0.44
CA PHE A 74 7.59 0.11 -1.01
C PHE A 74 8.89 0.38 -1.77
N SER A 75 9.74 -0.63 -1.87
CA SER A 75 10.90 -0.57 -2.76
C SER A 75 10.49 -1.02 -4.16
N ALA A 76 11.01 -0.36 -5.17
CA ALA A 76 10.81 -0.75 -6.57
C ALA A 76 12.15 -0.72 -7.29
N GLY A 77 12.28 -1.53 -8.34
CA GLY A 77 13.52 -1.59 -9.09
C GLY A 77 13.68 -0.45 -10.08
N ASP A 78 12.56 0.04 -10.61
CA ASP A 78 12.56 1.06 -11.67
C ASP A 78 11.27 1.87 -11.58
N SER A 79 11.38 3.20 -11.76
CA SER A 79 10.22 4.07 -11.79
C SER A 79 9.26 3.74 -12.96
N ASP A 80 9.79 3.21 -14.06
CA ASP A 80 8.96 2.80 -15.20
C ASP A 80 8.01 1.66 -14.83
N ASP A 81 8.40 0.76 -13.93
CA ASP A 81 7.54 -0.31 -13.45
C ASP A 81 6.33 0.24 -12.70
N VAL A 82 6.54 1.26 -11.87
CA VAL A 82 5.46 1.92 -11.14
C VAL A 82 4.52 2.64 -12.10
N GLN A 83 5.07 3.35 -13.09
CA GLN A 83 4.28 4.05 -14.10
C GLN A 83 3.48 3.07 -14.96
N ALA A 84 4.07 1.95 -15.33
CA ALA A 84 3.39 0.92 -16.12
C ALA A 84 2.22 0.31 -15.34
N PHE A 85 2.42 0.03 -14.06
CA PHE A 85 1.34 -0.46 -13.19
C PHE A 85 0.20 0.56 -13.11
N ALA A 86 0.54 1.83 -12.90
CA ALA A 86 -0.45 2.91 -12.83
C ALA A 86 -1.29 2.97 -14.11
N ARG A 87 -0.64 2.93 -15.28
CA ARG A 87 -1.33 2.97 -16.58
C ARG A 87 -2.26 1.77 -16.75
N ALA A 88 -1.81 0.58 -16.35
CA ALA A 88 -2.63 -0.63 -16.44
C ALA A 88 -3.89 -0.55 -15.58
N HIS A 89 -3.88 0.29 -14.56
CA HIS A 89 -5.02 0.50 -13.66
C HIS A 89 -5.75 1.83 -13.91
N GLY A 90 -5.50 2.46 -15.05
CA GLY A 90 -6.23 3.67 -15.45
C GLY A 90 -5.89 4.92 -14.65
N THR A 91 -4.71 4.95 -14.04
CA THR A 91 -4.26 6.08 -13.24
C THR A 91 -2.83 6.46 -13.63
N LYS A 92 -2.24 7.39 -12.89
CA LYS A 92 -0.93 7.93 -13.17
C LYS A 92 -0.16 8.13 -11.87
N ALA A 93 1.08 7.65 -11.83
CA ALA A 93 2.00 7.96 -10.73
C ALA A 93 2.57 9.37 -10.92
N THR A 94 3.04 9.98 -9.82
CA THR A 94 3.72 11.26 -9.90
C THR A 94 5.05 11.13 -10.62
N GLU A 95 5.62 12.26 -11.07
CA GLU A 95 6.94 12.26 -11.66
C GLU A 95 7.99 11.85 -10.63
N PRO A 96 9.01 11.08 -11.04
CA PRO A 96 10.10 10.72 -10.13
C PRO A 96 10.82 11.95 -9.60
N GLU A 97 11.12 11.95 -8.31
CA GLU A 97 11.81 13.03 -7.63
C GLU A 97 13.11 12.50 -7.01
N ASP A 98 14.23 13.14 -7.34
CA ASP A 98 15.53 12.80 -6.77
C ASP A 98 15.66 13.50 -5.41
N ILE A 99 15.76 12.71 -4.34
CA ILE A 99 15.90 13.25 -2.97
C ILE A 99 17.32 13.10 -2.43
N GLY A 100 18.30 12.85 -3.31
CA GLY A 100 19.71 12.71 -2.94
C GLY A 100 20.12 11.26 -2.73
N SER A 101 19.54 10.57 -1.77
CA SER A 101 19.85 9.17 -1.46
C SER A 101 19.11 8.17 -2.35
N ALA A 102 18.01 8.60 -2.95
CA ALA A 102 17.14 7.75 -3.77
C ALA A 102 16.28 8.61 -4.68
N THR A 103 15.53 7.95 -5.53
CA THR A 103 14.42 8.56 -6.29
C THR A 103 13.13 8.05 -5.69
N VAL A 104 12.14 8.94 -5.52
CA VAL A 104 10.81 8.57 -5.01
C VAL A 104 9.73 9.03 -5.96
N LEU A 105 8.63 8.29 -5.99
CA LEU A 105 7.41 8.68 -6.67
C LEU A 105 6.22 8.13 -5.91
N TYR A 106 5.03 8.60 -6.25
CA TYR A 106 3.81 8.29 -5.51
C TYR A 106 2.71 7.82 -6.43
N LEU A 107 1.86 6.94 -5.91
CA LEU A 107 0.69 6.43 -6.58
C LEU A 107 -0.42 6.31 -5.55
N ASN A 108 -1.64 6.69 -5.92
CA ASN A 108 -2.79 6.47 -5.06
C ASN A 108 -3.39 5.10 -5.33
N ASP A 109 -3.75 4.40 -4.26
CA ASP A 109 -4.49 3.14 -4.37
C ASP A 109 -5.96 3.43 -4.73
N PRO A 110 -6.79 2.39 -4.97
CA PRO A 110 -8.20 2.62 -5.35
C PRO A 110 -9.02 3.34 -4.29
N ASP A 111 -8.59 3.35 -3.05
CA ASP A 111 -9.27 4.03 -1.95
C ASP A 111 -8.75 5.44 -1.70
N GLY A 112 -7.80 5.91 -2.51
CA GLY A 112 -7.21 7.22 -2.37
C GLY A 112 -6.06 7.30 -1.38
N ASN A 113 -5.59 6.18 -0.86
CA ASN A 113 -4.40 6.15 -0.01
C ASN A 113 -3.17 6.43 -0.86
N ARG A 114 -2.32 7.32 -0.37
CA ARG A 114 -1.09 7.65 -1.07
C ARG A 114 0.00 6.66 -0.70
N ILE A 115 0.60 6.05 -1.71
CA ILE A 115 1.66 5.05 -1.55
C ILE A 115 2.94 5.61 -2.16
N CYS A 116 4.03 5.52 -1.40
CA CYS A 116 5.35 5.95 -1.85
C CYS A 116 6.13 4.76 -2.40
N PHE A 117 6.93 5.01 -3.42
CA PHE A 117 7.85 4.01 -3.97
C PHE A 117 9.25 4.58 -3.96
N LYS A 118 10.19 3.83 -3.42
CA LYS A 118 11.60 4.19 -3.36
C LYS A 118 12.35 3.39 -4.41
N ILE A 119 13.04 4.11 -5.31
CA ILE A 119 13.94 3.52 -6.29
C ILE A 119 15.35 3.72 -5.75
N ASN A 120 16.04 2.64 -5.48
CA ASN A 120 17.40 2.74 -4.95
C ASN A 120 18.33 3.19 -6.06
N LYS A 121 19.18 4.16 -5.74
CA LYS A 121 20.25 4.57 -6.65
C LYS A 121 21.32 3.49 -6.71
N SER A 122 21.75 3.15 -7.90
CA SER A 122 22.86 2.23 -8.11
C SER A 122 24.20 2.95 -8.09
#